data_43bcf0c4dacfecfa755418244c2a0cc5
#
_entry.id   43bcf0c4dacfecfa755418244c2a0cc5
#
_cell.length_a   1.000
_cell.length_b   1.000
_cell.length_c   1.000
_cell.angle_alpha   90.00
_cell.angle_beta   90.00
_cell.angle_gamma   90.00
#
_symmetry.space_group_name_H-M   'P 1'
#
loop_
_entity.id
_entity.type
_entity.pdbx_description
1 polymer ?
#
loop_
_entity_poly.entity_id
_entity_poly.type
_entity_poly.pdbx_seq_one_letter_code
_entity_poly.pdbx_strand_id
1 'polypeptide(L)'
;MTVQFTVDPHLASIIRAGVLWFDGATVVEHDHRLDAPLAAAEAAVRMNPPAETTAVRTMYKRVGIDPTKTRPSSEALLRRVRKGDPLPRINSMVDVCNWCSFEFQLPYGLYDAAKIQGDVMLRI
;
A
#
# COMPACT_ATOMS: atom_id res chain seq x y z
N MET A 1 -10.78 -14.39 18.51
CA MET A 1 -11.95 -13.79 17.83
C MET A 1 -11.58 -13.53 16.38
N THR A 2 -12.38 -14.05 15.47
CA THR A 2 -12.11 -13.91 14.05
C THR A 2 -12.79 -12.66 13.51
N VAL A 3 -12.02 -11.73 12.97
CA VAL A 3 -12.55 -10.55 12.28
C VAL A 3 -12.86 -10.95 10.84
N GLN A 4 -14.08 -10.68 10.40
CA GLN A 4 -14.45 -10.90 9.00
C GLN A 4 -14.22 -9.63 8.20
N PHE A 5 -13.66 -9.80 7.00
CA PHE A 5 -13.51 -8.72 6.04
C PHE A 5 -14.44 -8.97 4.86
N THR A 6 -15.22 -7.96 4.54
CA THR A 6 -16.16 -8.01 3.42
C THR A 6 -16.02 -6.78 2.54
N VAL A 7 -16.41 -6.93 1.29
CA VAL A 7 -16.46 -5.83 0.33
C VAL A 7 -17.93 -5.53 0.05
N ASP A 8 -18.30 -4.24 0.11
CA ASP A 8 -19.65 -3.81 -0.24
C ASP A 8 -20.04 -4.39 -1.61
N PRO A 9 -21.22 -5.01 -1.75
CA PRO A 9 -21.67 -5.57 -3.03
C PRO A 9 -21.60 -4.60 -4.21
N HIS A 10 -21.79 -3.30 -3.98
CA HIS A 10 -21.65 -2.28 -5.02
C HIS A 10 -20.22 -2.14 -5.55
N LEU A 11 -19.22 -2.59 -4.77
CA LEU A 11 -17.81 -2.54 -5.16
C LEU A 11 -17.29 -3.87 -5.68
N ALA A 12 -18.01 -4.96 -5.52
CA ALA A 12 -17.52 -6.31 -5.81
C ALA A 12 -17.11 -6.51 -7.26
N SER A 13 -17.74 -5.81 -8.21
CA SER A 13 -17.39 -5.85 -9.63
C SER A 13 -16.26 -4.89 -10.02
N ILE A 14 -15.86 -3.99 -9.12
CA ILE A 14 -14.87 -2.95 -9.38
C ILE A 14 -13.55 -3.25 -8.67
N ILE A 15 -13.63 -3.75 -7.44
CA ILE A 15 -12.47 -3.94 -6.56
C ILE A 15 -12.34 -5.41 -6.19
N ARG A 16 -11.12 -5.93 -6.31
CA ARG A 16 -10.70 -7.18 -5.70
C ARG A 16 -9.73 -6.84 -4.57
N ALA A 17 -10.16 -7.04 -3.33
CA ALA A 17 -9.33 -6.78 -2.16
C ALA A 17 -8.55 -8.02 -1.76
N GLY A 18 -7.25 -7.86 -1.56
CA GLY A 18 -6.42 -8.85 -0.90
C GLY A 18 -6.27 -8.47 0.57
N VAL A 19 -6.37 -9.42 1.47
CA VAL A 19 -6.26 -9.19 2.91
C VAL A 19 -5.26 -10.16 3.50
N LEU A 20 -4.31 -9.62 4.26
CA LEU A 20 -3.32 -10.40 4.99
C LEU A 20 -3.46 -10.13 6.49
N TRP A 21 -3.45 -11.16 7.28
CA TRP A 21 -3.49 -11.10 8.73
C TRP A 21 -2.15 -11.55 9.29
N PHE A 22 -1.57 -10.73 10.15
CA PHE A 22 -0.31 -11.05 10.82
C PHE A 22 -0.53 -11.13 12.32
N ASP A 23 0.10 -12.11 12.95
CA ASP A 23 0.09 -12.29 14.38
C ASP A 23 1.53 -12.45 14.88
N GLY A 24 1.81 -11.95 16.09
CA GLY A 24 3.11 -12.08 16.69
C GLY A 24 4.23 -11.24 16.08
N ALA A 25 3.89 -10.25 15.26
CA ALA A 25 4.90 -9.37 14.68
C ALA A 25 5.45 -8.40 15.72
N THR A 26 6.78 -8.20 15.69
CA THR A 26 7.45 -7.18 16.51
C THR A 26 7.75 -5.97 15.65
N VAL A 27 7.20 -4.82 16.03
CA VAL A 27 7.43 -3.56 15.33
C VAL A 27 8.54 -2.80 16.03
N VAL A 28 9.57 -2.39 15.26
CA VAL A 28 10.68 -1.59 15.77
C VAL A 28 10.70 -0.25 15.00
N GLU A 29 11.24 0.78 15.64
CA GLU A 29 11.25 2.13 15.07
C GLU A 29 12.03 2.19 13.74
N HIS A 30 13.21 1.57 13.71
CA HIS A 30 14.03 1.47 12.50
C HIS A 30 14.69 0.11 12.44
N ASP A 31 14.31 -0.71 11.47
CA ASP A 31 14.92 -2.02 11.24
C ASP A 31 16.02 -1.88 10.20
N HIS A 32 17.28 -1.95 10.63
CA HIS A 32 18.43 -1.82 9.74
C HIS A 32 18.55 -2.93 8.70
N ARG A 33 17.85 -4.06 8.88
CA ARG A 33 17.79 -5.12 7.87
C ARG A 33 17.07 -4.68 6.60
N LEU A 34 16.25 -3.63 6.68
CA LEU A 34 15.53 -3.07 5.54
C LEU A 34 16.35 -2.05 4.75
N ASP A 35 17.45 -1.55 5.29
CA ASP A 35 18.23 -0.47 4.66
C ASP A 35 18.71 -0.86 3.25
N ALA A 36 19.40 -1.98 3.12
CA ALA A 36 19.94 -2.42 1.83
C ALA A 36 18.86 -2.84 0.83
N PRO A 37 17.85 -3.68 1.18
CA PRO A 37 16.83 -4.05 0.22
C PRO A 37 15.96 -2.86 -0.23
N LEU A 38 15.66 -1.90 0.63
CA LEU A 38 14.92 -0.69 0.22
C LEU A 38 15.74 0.17 -0.72
N ALA A 39 17.03 0.38 -0.43
CA ALA A 39 17.92 1.12 -1.32
C ALA A 39 18.04 0.43 -2.69
N ALA A 40 18.10 -0.90 -2.73
CA ALA A 40 18.15 -1.66 -3.96
C ALA A 40 16.84 -1.52 -4.77
N ALA A 41 15.69 -1.55 -4.12
CA ALA A 41 14.40 -1.35 -4.77
C ALA A 41 14.28 0.05 -5.39
N GLU A 42 14.71 1.08 -4.66
CA GLU A 42 14.76 2.47 -5.16
C GLU A 42 15.66 2.60 -6.39
N ALA A 43 16.86 2.04 -6.33
CA ALA A 43 17.80 2.07 -7.43
C ALA A 43 17.26 1.37 -8.68
N ALA A 44 16.63 0.21 -8.51
CA ALA A 44 16.03 -0.54 -9.61
C ALA A 44 14.94 0.26 -10.32
N VAL A 45 14.08 0.95 -9.59
CA VAL A 45 13.03 1.79 -10.17
C VAL A 45 13.59 2.99 -10.90
N ARG A 46 14.64 3.61 -10.38
CA ARG A 46 15.29 4.75 -11.06
C ARG A 46 15.93 4.35 -12.37
N MET A 47 16.46 3.14 -12.45
CA MET A 47 17.06 2.62 -13.69
C MET A 47 16.01 2.17 -14.71
N ASN A 48 14.90 1.60 -14.24
CA ASN A 48 13.84 1.07 -15.09
C ASN A 48 12.47 1.35 -14.44
N PRO A 49 11.94 2.58 -14.58
CA PRO A 49 10.68 2.93 -13.97
C PRO A 49 9.55 2.03 -14.47
N PRO A 50 8.69 1.54 -13.58
CA PRO A 50 7.54 0.75 -13.98
C PRO A 50 6.56 1.59 -14.82
N ALA A 51 5.82 0.92 -15.69
CA ALA A 51 4.74 1.56 -16.44
C ALA A 51 3.67 2.08 -15.46
N GLU A 52 3.01 3.18 -15.81
CA GLU A 52 1.93 3.71 -15.01
C GLU A 52 0.80 2.69 -14.86
N THR A 53 0.31 2.51 -13.64
CA THR A 53 -0.78 1.60 -13.34
C THR A 53 -2.14 2.26 -13.64
N THR A 54 -2.51 2.27 -14.91
CA THR A 54 -3.81 2.79 -15.34
C THR A 54 -4.98 2.08 -14.67
N ALA A 55 -4.82 0.78 -14.35
CA ALA A 55 -5.85 -0.01 -13.70
C ALA A 55 -6.26 0.56 -12.33
N VAL A 56 -5.29 0.99 -11.50
CA VAL A 56 -5.57 1.60 -10.20
C VAL A 56 -6.29 2.95 -10.37
N ARG A 57 -5.84 3.77 -11.29
CA ARG A 57 -6.49 5.05 -11.58
C ARG A 57 -7.91 4.86 -12.11
N THR A 58 -8.12 3.89 -12.97
CA THR A 58 -9.45 3.53 -13.48
C THR A 58 -10.36 3.08 -12.34
N MET A 59 -9.86 2.25 -11.42
CA MET A 59 -10.59 1.82 -10.25
C MET A 59 -11.02 3.02 -9.38
N TYR A 60 -10.13 3.96 -9.12
CA TYR A 60 -10.44 5.15 -8.35
C TYR A 60 -11.58 5.94 -9.00
N LYS A 61 -11.50 6.18 -10.31
CA LYS A 61 -12.54 6.89 -11.06
C LYS A 61 -13.88 6.17 -10.99
N ARG A 62 -13.88 4.84 -11.09
CA ARG A 62 -15.11 4.04 -11.05
C ARG A 62 -15.81 4.11 -9.69
N VAL A 63 -15.07 4.36 -8.60
CA VAL A 63 -15.65 4.55 -7.28
C VAL A 63 -15.89 6.01 -6.93
N GLY A 64 -15.72 6.92 -7.88
CA GLY A 64 -16.02 8.35 -7.70
C GLY A 64 -14.88 9.16 -7.09
N ILE A 65 -13.67 8.64 -7.05
CA ILE A 65 -12.50 9.34 -6.54
C ILE A 65 -11.66 9.83 -7.72
N ASP A 66 -11.33 11.13 -7.71
CA ASP A 66 -10.40 11.69 -8.70
C ASP A 66 -8.95 11.36 -8.30
N PRO A 67 -8.26 10.49 -9.05
CA PRO A 67 -6.89 10.09 -8.69
C PRO A 67 -5.86 11.21 -8.87
N THR A 68 -6.22 12.30 -9.52
CA THR A 68 -5.37 13.48 -9.63
C THR A 68 -5.39 14.29 -8.34
N LYS A 69 -6.56 14.38 -7.70
CA LYS A 69 -6.75 15.09 -6.42
C LYS A 69 -6.37 14.20 -5.23
N THR A 70 -6.75 12.94 -5.28
CA THR A 70 -6.43 11.93 -4.25
C THR A 70 -5.58 10.85 -4.91
N ARG A 71 -4.26 11.08 -4.91
CA ARG A 71 -3.33 10.17 -5.59
C ARG A 71 -3.25 8.83 -4.87
N PRO A 72 -3.28 7.69 -5.59
CA PRO A 72 -3.01 6.39 -4.99
C PRO A 72 -1.67 6.38 -4.25
N SER A 73 -1.63 5.75 -3.09
CA SER A 73 -0.42 5.72 -2.24
C SER A 73 0.79 5.12 -2.96
N SER A 74 0.59 4.08 -3.74
CA SER A 74 1.63 3.45 -4.55
C SER A 74 2.25 4.40 -5.57
N GLU A 75 1.42 5.20 -6.21
CA GLU A 75 1.86 6.21 -7.17
C GLU A 75 2.63 7.34 -6.49
N ALA A 76 2.18 7.76 -5.30
CA ALA A 76 2.87 8.78 -4.52
C ALA A 76 4.29 8.32 -4.12
N LEU A 77 4.44 7.07 -3.71
CA LEU A 77 5.75 6.48 -3.40
C LEU A 77 6.65 6.43 -4.63
N LEU A 78 6.11 5.99 -5.77
CA LEU A 78 6.84 5.93 -7.02
C LEU A 78 7.36 7.31 -7.44
N ARG A 79 6.51 8.32 -7.39
CA ARG A 79 6.89 9.69 -7.76
C ARG A 79 7.96 10.25 -6.84
N ARG A 80 7.87 9.97 -5.55
CA ARG A 80 8.88 10.36 -4.58
C ARG A 80 10.26 9.80 -4.93
N VAL A 81 10.35 8.52 -5.22
CA VAL A 81 11.60 7.85 -5.57
C VAL A 81 12.15 8.35 -6.91
N ARG A 82 11.29 8.57 -7.90
CA ARG A 82 11.69 9.09 -9.20
C ARG A 82 12.26 10.51 -9.14
N LYS A 83 11.86 11.29 -8.14
CA LYS A 83 12.43 12.63 -7.88
C LYS A 83 13.79 12.58 -7.19
N GLY A 84 14.23 11.41 -6.74
CA GLY A 84 15.49 11.23 -6.05
C GLY A 84 15.39 11.12 -4.53
N ASP A 85 14.19 11.19 -3.97
CA ASP A 85 13.98 11.01 -2.53
C ASP A 85 13.90 9.53 -2.18
N PRO A 86 14.38 9.11 -0.99
CA PRO A 86 14.23 7.74 -0.54
C PRO A 86 12.79 7.43 -0.14
N LEU A 87 12.44 6.14 -0.08
CA LEU A 87 11.22 5.71 0.56
C LEU A 87 11.17 6.18 2.01
N PRO A 88 10.01 6.59 2.51
CA PRO A 88 9.91 7.03 3.90
C PRO A 88 10.21 5.89 4.86
N ARG A 89 10.86 6.22 5.99
CA ARG A 89 11.16 5.26 7.06
C ARG A 89 10.42 5.71 8.31
N ILE A 90 9.42 4.95 8.72
CA ILE A 90 8.52 5.28 9.84
C ILE A 90 8.70 4.27 10.97
N ASN A 91 8.38 3.02 10.70
CA ASN A 91 8.68 1.87 11.54
C ASN A 91 8.73 0.62 10.67
N SER A 92 9.20 -0.49 11.21
CA SER A 92 9.44 -1.70 10.43
C SER A 92 8.19 -2.20 9.70
N MET A 93 7.02 -2.13 10.31
CA MET A 93 5.79 -2.63 9.69
C MET A 93 5.31 -1.71 8.56
N VAL A 94 5.29 -0.42 8.82
CA VAL A 94 4.91 0.59 7.80
C VAL A 94 5.90 0.57 6.64
N ASP A 95 7.19 0.42 6.92
CA ASP A 95 8.23 0.40 5.90
C ASP A 95 8.07 -0.80 4.96
N VAL A 96 7.77 -1.99 5.50
CA VAL A 96 7.48 -3.18 4.68
C VAL A 96 6.21 -2.98 3.87
N CYS A 97 5.15 -2.42 4.46
CA CYS A 97 3.91 -2.12 3.77
C CYS A 97 4.14 -1.16 2.59
N ASN A 98 4.90 -0.10 2.82
CA ASN A 98 5.25 0.86 1.77
C ASN A 98 6.13 0.22 0.68
N TRP A 99 7.05 -0.65 1.05
CA TRP A 99 7.87 -1.39 0.10
C TRP A 99 6.99 -2.26 -0.82
N CYS A 100 6.06 -3.01 -0.25
CA CYS A 100 5.13 -3.83 -1.03
C CYS A 100 4.28 -2.96 -1.98
N SER A 101 3.73 -1.88 -1.46
CA SER A 101 2.93 -0.94 -2.26
C SER A 101 3.72 -0.35 -3.42
N PHE A 102 4.95 0.05 -3.14
CA PHE A 102 5.87 0.61 -4.13
C PHE A 102 6.25 -0.41 -5.20
N GLU A 103 6.60 -1.63 -4.80
CA GLU A 103 7.10 -2.66 -5.72
C GLU A 103 5.98 -3.24 -6.60
N PHE A 104 4.82 -3.50 -6.02
CA PHE A 104 3.68 -4.04 -6.76
C PHE A 104 2.81 -2.98 -7.41
N GLN A 105 3.03 -1.72 -7.11
CA GLN A 105 2.22 -0.59 -7.57
C GLN A 105 0.72 -0.79 -7.31
N LEU A 106 0.43 -1.22 -6.08
CA LEU A 106 -0.94 -1.36 -5.57
C LEU A 106 -1.08 -0.50 -4.30
N PRO A 107 -2.22 0.15 -4.09
CA PRO A 107 -2.47 0.86 -2.84
C PRO A 107 -2.67 -0.15 -1.71
N TYR A 108 -1.97 0.07 -0.61
CA TYR A 108 -2.05 -0.77 0.59
C TYR A 108 -2.61 0.04 1.76
N GLY A 109 -3.42 -0.60 2.58
CA GLY A 109 -3.80 -0.09 3.90
C GLY A 109 -3.23 -1.00 4.97
N LEU A 110 -2.76 -0.43 6.06
CA LEU A 110 -2.22 -1.14 7.20
C LEU A 110 -2.97 -0.72 8.47
N TYR A 111 -3.44 -1.70 9.22
CA TYR A 111 -4.27 -1.47 10.40
C TYR A 111 -3.78 -2.31 11.57
N ASP A 112 -3.80 -1.74 12.77
CA ASP A 112 -3.53 -2.46 13.99
C ASP A 112 -4.77 -3.32 14.35
N ALA A 113 -4.65 -4.63 14.18
CA ALA A 113 -5.75 -5.57 14.42
C ALA A 113 -6.27 -5.49 15.87
N ALA A 114 -5.42 -5.16 16.84
CA ALA A 114 -5.83 -5.03 18.24
C ALA A 114 -6.78 -3.85 18.48
N LYS A 115 -6.80 -2.89 17.58
CA LYS A 115 -7.67 -1.70 17.67
C LYS A 115 -8.95 -1.80 16.85
N ILE A 116 -9.12 -2.90 16.11
CA ILE A 116 -10.34 -3.14 15.34
C ILE A 116 -11.43 -3.73 16.26
N GLN A 117 -12.60 -3.14 16.20
CA GLN A 117 -13.80 -3.62 16.91
C GLN A 117 -14.82 -4.10 15.89
N GLY A 118 -15.18 -5.40 15.98
CA GLY A 118 -16.13 -6.01 15.06
C GLY A 118 -15.54 -6.31 13.69
N ASP A 119 -16.41 -6.52 12.73
CA ASP A 119 -16.04 -6.86 11.37
C ASP A 119 -15.66 -5.61 10.55
N VAL A 120 -14.91 -5.84 9.48
CA VAL A 120 -14.42 -4.78 8.61
C VAL A 120 -15.11 -4.88 7.25
N MET A 121 -15.61 -3.76 6.76
CA MET A 121 -16.21 -3.68 5.44
C MET A 121 -15.51 -2.59 4.62
N LEU A 122 -15.09 -2.93 3.40
CA LEU A 122 -14.64 -1.95 2.42
C LEU A 122 -15.85 -1.36 1.71
N ARG A 123 -16.03 -0.07 1.83
CA ARG A 123 -17.14 0.67 1.21
C ARG A 123 -16.71 2.10 0.86
N ILE A 124 -17.55 2.77 0.13
CA ILE A 124 -17.44 4.21 -0.16
C ILE A 124 -18.37 4.98 0.77
#